data_98155a6b41417dd94741d157211d60d8
#
_entry.id   98155a6b41417dd94741d157211d60d8
#
_cell.length_a   1.000
_cell.length_b   1.000
_cell.length_c   1.000
_cell.angle_alpha   90.00
_cell.angle_beta   90.00
_cell.angle_gamma   90.00
#
_symmetry.space_group_name_H-M   'P 1'
#
loop_
_entity.id
_entity.type
_entity.pdbx_description
1 polymer ?
#
loop_
_entity_poly.entity_id
_entity_poly.type
_entity_poly.pdbx_seq_one_letter_code
_entity_poly.pdbx_strand_id
1 'polypeptide(L)'
;MNGVLFLLSLSVLINYIDRSNLSIAAELIKHEIHISDFQLGALLSAFFWTYALMQIPAGWLVDRFDVKWVFAAGFFVWSASTAVTGLLHGFAALLIIRVILGLGESVAFPSYGKILGSHFKESRRGFANSMIMVGLALGPALGMWVGGRAVGHFGWRPFFLMLGLAGLLWLPLWSASMPRRTGDPSRPHGHTAGVLDILRQRSAWGTCIGQSSINYYLYFLVTWLPSYLQRGRHFSLHEVANLGGLLFLASAISSAVTGKLSDRWIQAGASATLVRKGLMFFGHTGIGILLVLTVMAPGRLLTAALALTGTFLGISVCNSWAISQMLAGPRMVGRWIGVQNFAGNLAGAVAPALTGFLLGRTGSYYWPFLITGVVAWIGGLSWWFVVGRLDEVDWEKKIGSSSFRIDRTPAVGAAQP
;
A
#
# COMPACT_ATOMS: atom_id res chain seq x y z
N MET A 1 25.18 9.20 0.99
CA MET A 1 24.07 8.22 1.24
C MET A 1 22.93 8.81 2.09
N ASN A 2 23.19 9.65 3.10
CA ASN A 2 22.09 10.25 3.88
C ASN A 2 21.16 11.14 3.01
N GLY A 3 21.71 11.89 2.05
CA GLY A 3 20.92 12.66 1.09
C GLY A 3 20.02 11.78 0.20
N VAL A 4 20.53 10.63 -0.26
CA VAL A 4 19.72 9.67 -1.04
C VAL A 4 18.57 9.13 -0.19
N LEU A 5 18.82 8.76 1.09
CA LEU A 5 17.79 8.30 1.99
C LEU A 5 16.72 9.37 2.23
N PHE A 6 17.11 10.61 2.45
CA PHE A 6 16.19 11.73 2.59
C PHE A 6 15.31 11.89 1.34
N LEU A 7 15.91 11.86 0.14
CA LEU A 7 15.16 11.97 -1.12
C LEU A 7 14.22 10.78 -1.33
N LEU A 8 14.59 9.55 -0.94
CA LEU A 8 13.71 8.39 -0.97
C LEU A 8 12.53 8.58 -0.01
N SER A 9 12.79 8.98 1.23
CA SER A 9 11.72 9.23 2.22
C SER A 9 10.78 10.36 1.78
N LEU A 10 11.33 11.43 1.19
CA LEU A 10 10.54 12.51 0.62
C LEU A 10 9.69 12.05 -0.56
N SER A 11 10.22 11.18 -1.43
CA SER A 11 9.46 10.65 -2.56
C SER A 11 8.28 9.77 -2.10
N VAL A 12 8.46 8.98 -1.03
CA VAL A 12 7.35 8.20 -0.42
C VAL A 12 6.31 9.12 0.17
N LEU A 13 6.74 10.16 0.86
CA LEU A 13 5.84 11.16 1.43
C LEU A 13 4.99 11.84 0.33
N ILE A 14 5.62 12.31 -0.75
CA ILE A 14 4.94 12.90 -1.91
C ILE A 14 3.96 11.88 -2.51
N ASN A 15 4.37 10.62 -2.70
CA ASN A 15 3.54 9.55 -3.24
C ASN A 15 2.23 9.37 -2.46
N TYR A 16 2.31 9.33 -1.14
CA TYR A 16 1.12 9.14 -0.29
C TYR A 16 0.29 10.41 -0.09
N ILE A 17 0.89 11.59 -0.22
CA ILE A 17 0.17 12.86 -0.35
C ILE A 17 -0.65 12.86 -1.64
N ASP A 18 -0.08 12.49 -2.79
CA ASP A 18 -0.75 12.43 -4.09
C ASP A 18 -1.97 11.49 -4.08
N ARG A 19 -1.84 10.35 -3.41
CA ARG A 19 -2.95 9.37 -3.30
C ARG A 19 -4.16 9.92 -2.55
N SER A 20 -3.96 10.77 -1.54
CA SER A 20 -5.05 11.36 -0.75
C SER A 20 -5.66 12.61 -1.39
N ASN A 21 -4.92 13.31 -2.24
CA ASN A 21 -5.36 14.60 -2.77
C ASN A 21 -6.57 14.51 -3.72
N LEU A 22 -6.64 13.46 -4.54
CA LEU A 22 -7.78 13.28 -5.43
C LEU A 22 -9.08 13.07 -4.63
N SER A 23 -9.02 12.34 -3.52
CA SER A 23 -10.20 12.08 -2.70
C SER A 23 -10.70 13.34 -1.99
N ILE A 24 -9.81 14.25 -1.59
CA ILE A 24 -10.16 15.56 -1.03
C ILE A 24 -10.85 16.43 -2.06
N ALA A 25 -10.36 16.41 -3.30
CA ALA A 25 -10.93 17.16 -4.42
C ALA A 25 -12.13 16.45 -5.07
N ALA A 26 -12.45 15.23 -4.66
CA ALA A 26 -13.42 14.35 -5.33
C ALA A 26 -14.77 14.99 -5.55
N GLU A 27 -15.36 15.61 -4.52
CA GLU A 27 -16.68 16.25 -4.62
C GLU A 27 -16.64 17.51 -5.50
N LEU A 28 -15.57 18.31 -5.43
CA LEU A 28 -15.41 19.47 -6.30
C LEU A 28 -15.29 19.05 -7.76
N ILE A 29 -14.47 18.02 -8.04
CA ILE A 29 -14.33 17.44 -9.38
C ILE A 29 -15.67 16.90 -9.86
N LYS A 30 -16.39 16.13 -9.01
CA LYS A 30 -17.67 15.56 -9.33
C LYS A 30 -18.70 16.61 -9.75
N HIS A 31 -18.79 17.70 -8.98
CA HIS A 31 -19.70 18.80 -9.27
C HIS A 31 -19.31 19.57 -10.54
N GLU A 32 -18.01 19.81 -10.74
CA GLU A 32 -17.54 20.60 -11.89
C GLU A 32 -17.68 19.88 -13.23
N ILE A 33 -17.40 18.57 -13.26
CA ILE A 33 -17.47 17.76 -14.50
C ILE A 33 -18.73 16.91 -14.61
N HIS A 34 -19.68 17.06 -13.69
CA HIS A 34 -21.00 16.41 -13.67
C HIS A 34 -20.95 14.87 -13.81
N ILE A 35 -20.10 14.19 -13.02
CA ILE A 35 -19.98 12.74 -13.03
C ILE A 35 -20.82 12.07 -11.93
N SER A 36 -21.24 10.82 -12.21
CA SER A 36 -21.96 9.99 -11.25
C SER A 36 -21.04 9.44 -10.15
N ASP A 37 -21.61 8.90 -9.06
CA ASP A 37 -20.86 8.23 -8.01
C ASP A 37 -20.11 6.99 -8.53
N PHE A 38 -20.71 6.28 -9.49
CA PHE A 38 -20.05 5.16 -10.16
C PHE A 38 -18.80 5.62 -10.94
N GLN A 39 -18.93 6.71 -11.71
CA GLN A 39 -17.80 7.29 -12.44
C GLN A 39 -16.71 7.82 -11.49
N LEU A 40 -17.10 8.43 -10.38
CA LEU A 40 -16.16 8.86 -9.35
C LEU A 40 -15.41 7.66 -8.76
N GLY A 41 -16.11 6.58 -8.40
CA GLY A 41 -15.50 5.34 -7.93
C GLY A 41 -14.54 4.72 -8.94
N ALA A 42 -14.90 4.74 -10.24
CA ALA A 42 -14.02 4.29 -11.32
C ALA A 42 -12.76 5.16 -11.43
N LEU A 43 -12.90 6.48 -11.32
CA LEU A 43 -11.78 7.42 -11.35
C LEU A 43 -10.81 7.21 -10.18
N LEU A 44 -11.34 7.02 -8.97
CA LEU A 44 -10.56 6.72 -7.77
C LEU A 44 -9.87 5.35 -7.85
N SER A 45 -10.50 4.37 -8.51
CA SER A 45 -10.00 3.00 -8.67
C SER A 45 -8.97 2.86 -9.80
N ALA A 46 -9.06 3.66 -10.86
CA ALA A 46 -8.26 3.50 -12.09
C ALA A 46 -6.75 3.45 -11.84
N PHE A 47 -6.26 4.29 -10.94
CA PHE A 47 -4.86 4.29 -10.50
C PHE A 47 -4.42 2.92 -9.97
N PHE A 48 -5.21 2.32 -9.08
CA PHE A 48 -4.83 1.09 -8.38
C PHE A 48 -4.77 -0.12 -9.31
N TRP A 49 -5.63 -0.20 -10.32
CA TRP A 49 -5.58 -1.25 -11.32
C TRP A 49 -4.25 -1.26 -12.06
N THR A 50 -3.85 -0.12 -12.59
CA THR A 50 -2.58 -0.01 -13.32
C THR A 50 -1.40 -0.22 -12.39
N TYR A 51 -1.43 0.39 -11.20
CA TYR A 51 -0.40 0.23 -10.19
C TYR A 51 -0.18 -1.24 -9.81
N ALA A 52 -1.26 -2.00 -9.58
CA ALA A 52 -1.18 -3.42 -9.21
C ALA A 52 -0.62 -4.27 -10.35
N LEU A 53 -1.16 -4.11 -11.58
CA LEU A 53 -0.74 -4.89 -12.74
C LEU A 53 0.72 -4.61 -13.12
N MET A 54 1.18 -3.37 -12.95
CA MET A 54 2.54 -2.96 -13.31
C MET A 54 3.59 -3.31 -12.26
N GLN A 55 3.25 -3.85 -11.09
CA GLN A 55 4.24 -4.24 -10.06
C GLN A 55 5.25 -5.27 -10.57
N ILE A 56 4.79 -6.26 -11.36
CA ILE A 56 5.65 -7.30 -11.91
C ILE A 56 6.56 -6.75 -13.01
N PRO A 57 6.05 -6.06 -14.07
CA PRO A 57 6.87 -5.38 -15.05
C PRO A 57 7.85 -4.36 -14.46
N ALA A 58 7.41 -3.59 -13.46
CA ALA A 58 8.25 -2.60 -12.79
C ALA A 58 9.43 -3.24 -12.04
N GLY A 59 9.19 -4.36 -11.35
CA GLY A 59 10.26 -5.15 -10.74
C GLY A 59 11.30 -5.61 -11.76
N TRP A 60 10.84 -6.13 -12.90
CA TRP A 60 11.72 -6.55 -14.00
C TRP A 60 12.52 -5.35 -14.57
N LEU A 61 11.88 -4.20 -14.82
CA LEU A 61 12.56 -2.99 -15.30
C LEU A 61 13.66 -2.54 -14.34
N VAL A 62 13.35 -2.49 -13.05
CA VAL A 62 14.29 -2.10 -11.99
C VAL A 62 15.47 -3.08 -11.93
N ASP A 63 15.27 -4.37 -12.19
CA ASP A 63 16.35 -5.36 -12.18
C ASP A 63 17.22 -5.31 -13.43
N ARG A 64 16.65 -5.04 -14.59
CA ARG A 64 17.36 -5.05 -15.86
C ARG A 64 18.12 -3.75 -16.15
N PHE A 65 17.55 -2.60 -15.76
CA PHE A 65 18.11 -1.29 -16.07
C PHE A 65 18.70 -0.60 -14.80
N ASP A 66 19.39 0.50 -15.00
CA ASP A 66 19.90 1.31 -13.89
C ASP A 66 18.73 1.91 -13.11
N VAL A 67 18.61 1.48 -11.85
CA VAL A 67 17.51 1.87 -10.95
C VAL A 67 17.40 3.40 -10.78
N LYS A 68 18.53 4.13 -10.90
CA LYS A 68 18.54 5.59 -10.85
C LYS A 68 17.61 6.20 -11.89
N TRP A 69 17.74 5.72 -13.13
CA TRP A 69 16.99 6.27 -14.27
C TRP A 69 15.59 5.69 -14.39
N VAL A 70 15.39 4.41 -14.04
CA VAL A 70 14.05 3.81 -13.98
C VAL A 70 13.19 4.55 -12.97
N PHE A 71 13.73 4.82 -11.78
CA PHE A 71 13.00 5.55 -10.75
C PHE A 71 12.78 7.03 -11.15
N ALA A 72 13.79 7.70 -11.73
CA ALA A 72 13.62 9.07 -12.22
C ALA A 72 12.54 9.18 -13.31
N ALA A 73 12.52 8.25 -14.28
CA ALA A 73 11.51 8.22 -15.34
C ALA A 73 10.08 7.99 -14.76
N GLY A 74 9.91 7.03 -13.85
CA GLY A 74 8.64 6.81 -13.18
C GLY A 74 8.18 8.01 -12.37
N PHE A 75 9.09 8.63 -11.62
CA PHE A 75 8.80 9.83 -10.84
C PHE A 75 8.41 11.02 -11.74
N PHE A 76 9.07 11.17 -12.89
CA PHE A 76 8.69 12.18 -13.90
C PHE A 76 7.28 11.94 -14.43
N VAL A 77 6.97 10.71 -14.87
CA VAL A 77 5.64 10.35 -15.39
C VAL A 77 4.57 10.61 -14.34
N TRP A 78 4.80 10.21 -13.11
CA TRP A 78 3.89 10.42 -11.99
C TRP A 78 3.69 11.91 -11.70
N SER A 79 4.76 12.69 -11.48
CA SER A 79 4.64 14.12 -11.16
C SER A 79 4.05 14.93 -12.31
N ALA A 80 4.40 14.62 -13.57
CA ALA A 80 3.79 15.23 -14.74
C ALA A 80 2.29 14.89 -14.84
N SER A 81 1.90 13.64 -14.56
CA SER A 81 0.50 13.22 -14.52
C SER A 81 -0.30 13.97 -13.45
N THR A 82 0.31 14.18 -12.27
CA THR A 82 -0.30 14.98 -11.21
C THR A 82 -0.51 16.42 -11.67
N ALA A 83 0.49 17.06 -12.29
CA ALA A 83 0.35 18.43 -12.82
C ALA A 83 -0.72 18.52 -13.91
N VAL A 84 -0.70 17.60 -14.88
CA VAL A 84 -1.66 17.55 -15.99
C VAL A 84 -3.09 17.35 -15.50
N THR A 85 -3.30 16.63 -14.40
CA THR A 85 -4.63 16.46 -13.78
C THR A 85 -5.33 17.79 -13.57
N GLY A 86 -4.59 18.83 -13.14
CA GLY A 86 -5.13 20.19 -12.94
C GLY A 86 -5.59 20.90 -14.22
N LEU A 87 -5.17 20.44 -15.39
CA LEU A 87 -5.49 21.05 -16.70
C LEU A 87 -6.65 20.36 -17.44
N LEU A 88 -7.10 19.18 -16.97
CA LEU A 88 -8.08 18.36 -17.68
C LEU A 88 -9.52 18.74 -17.32
N HIS A 89 -10.44 18.64 -18.31
CA HIS A 89 -11.82 19.09 -18.18
C HIS A 89 -12.87 17.98 -18.41
N GLY A 90 -12.47 16.72 -18.57
CA GLY A 90 -13.43 15.65 -18.86
C GLY A 90 -13.09 14.34 -18.14
N PHE A 91 -14.11 13.54 -17.86
CA PHE A 91 -14.00 12.26 -17.17
C PHE A 91 -12.99 11.31 -17.85
N ALA A 92 -13.09 11.13 -19.17
CA ALA A 92 -12.21 10.21 -19.91
C ALA A 92 -10.74 10.65 -19.83
N ALA A 93 -10.47 11.95 -19.94
CA ALA A 93 -9.12 12.49 -19.82
C ALA A 93 -8.55 12.30 -18.40
N LEU A 94 -9.36 12.55 -17.37
CA LEU A 94 -8.98 12.29 -15.98
C LEU A 94 -8.77 10.79 -15.72
N LEU A 95 -9.58 9.92 -16.30
CA LEU A 95 -9.40 8.47 -16.17
C LEU A 95 -8.08 8.00 -16.79
N ILE A 96 -7.76 8.48 -18.01
CA ILE A 96 -6.52 8.14 -18.71
C ILE A 96 -5.30 8.62 -17.91
N ILE A 97 -5.31 9.85 -17.42
CA ILE A 97 -4.17 10.37 -16.66
C ILE A 97 -3.98 9.62 -15.33
N ARG A 98 -5.05 9.12 -14.69
CA ARG A 98 -4.97 8.26 -13.50
C ARG A 98 -4.32 6.92 -13.81
N VAL A 99 -4.60 6.32 -14.97
CA VAL A 99 -3.94 5.11 -15.47
C VAL A 99 -2.44 5.36 -15.67
N ILE A 100 -2.08 6.48 -16.34
CA ILE A 100 -0.67 6.87 -16.57
C ILE A 100 0.05 7.14 -15.26
N LEU A 101 -0.60 7.79 -14.30
CA LEU A 101 -0.06 8.03 -12.97
C LEU A 101 0.25 6.72 -12.24
N GLY A 102 -0.66 5.75 -12.28
CA GLY A 102 -0.45 4.42 -11.69
C GLY A 102 0.73 3.67 -12.32
N LEU A 103 0.95 3.81 -13.62
CA LEU A 103 2.11 3.28 -14.33
C LEU A 103 3.41 3.95 -13.82
N GLY A 104 3.44 5.28 -13.71
CA GLY A 104 4.60 6.01 -13.20
C GLY A 104 4.97 5.65 -11.76
N GLU A 105 3.97 5.54 -10.87
CA GLU A 105 4.21 5.19 -9.47
C GLU A 105 4.62 3.72 -9.25
N SER A 106 4.29 2.82 -10.16
CA SER A 106 4.52 1.37 -9.97
C SER A 106 5.98 1.00 -9.75
N VAL A 107 6.92 1.78 -10.29
CA VAL A 107 8.36 1.54 -10.13
C VAL A 107 8.92 1.95 -8.76
N ALA A 108 8.16 2.70 -7.94
CA ALA A 108 8.66 3.30 -6.72
C ALA A 108 9.13 2.25 -5.70
N PHE A 109 8.24 1.36 -5.24
CA PHE A 109 8.58 0.35 -4.22
C PHE A 109 9.65 -0.64 -4.67
N PRO A 110 9.62 -1.20 -5.90
CA PRO A 110 10.72 -2.00 -6.41
C PRO A 110 12.06 -1.24 -6.39
N SER A 111 12.05 0.05 -6.75
CA SER A 111 13.26 0.88 -6.73
C SER A 111 13.77 1.09 -5.31
N TYR A 112 12.89 1.38 -4.33
CA TYR A 112 13.30 1.51 -2.92
C TYR A 112 14.00 0.24 -2.43
N GLY A 113 13.39 -0.92 -2.65
CA GLY A 113 13.96 -2.21 -2.27
C GLY A 113 15.34 -2.43 -2.89
N LYS A 114 15.50 -2.17 -4.20
CA LYS A 114 16.77 -2.32 -4.91
C LYS A 114 17.84 -1.34 -4.41
N ILE A 115 17.50 -0.06 -4.26
CA ILE A 115 18.44 0.97 -3.81
C ILE A 115 18.92 0.66 -2.39
N LEU A 116 18.00 0.32 -1.48
CA LEU A 116 18.36 -0.02 -0.11
C LEU A 116 19.23 -1.30 -0.05
N GLY A 117 18.87 -2.30 -0.83
CA GLY A 117 19.62 -3.55 -0.91
C GLY A 117 21.03 -3.42 -1.48
N SER A 118 21.23 -2.54 -2.49
CA SER A 118 22.50 -2.40 -3.21
C SER A 118 23.43 -1.30 -2.68
N HIS A 119 22.87 -0.22 -2.11
CA HIS A 119 23.67 0.96 -1.72
C HIS A 119 23.79 1.17 -0.22
N PHE A 120 23.01 0.44 0.61
CA PHE A 120 23.09 0.56 2.06
C PHE A 120 23.69 -0.68 2.69
N LYS A 121 24.64 -0.49 3.63
CA LYS A 121 25.20 -1.57 4.44
C LYS A 121 24.08 -2.25 5.22
N GLU A 122 24.17 -3.56 5.43
CA GLU A 122 23.17 -4.36 6.12
C GLU A 122 22.78 -3.78 7.49
N SER A 123 23.77 -3.31 8.25
CA SER A 123 23.57 -2.68 9.56
C SER A 123 22.76 -1.38 9.53
N ARG A 124 22.59 -0.73 8.37
CA ARG A 124 21.82 0.51 8.19
C ARG A 124 20.50 0.32 7.41
N ARG A 125 20.26 -0.87 6.85
CA ARG A 125 19.03 -1.13 6.06
C ARG A 125 17.77 -1.04 6.90
N GLY A 126 17.81 -1.49 8.16
CA GLY A 126 16.68 -1.38 9.08
C GLY A 126 16.24 0.06 9.29
N PHE A 127 17.20 0.95 9.62
CA PHE A 127 16.93 2.38 9.77
C PHE A 127 16.40 3.01 8.46
N ALA A 128 17.01 2.66 7.32
CA ALA A 128 16.58 3.20 6.03
C ALA A 128 15.15 2.77 5.66
N ASN A 129 14.78 1.51 5.91
CA ASN A 129 13.40 1.05 5.76
C ASN A 129 12.43 1.77 6.70
N SER A 130 12.83 2.02 7.95
CA SER A 130 11.99 2.77 8.90
C SER A 130 11.70 4.19 8.42
N MET A 131 12.67 4.86 7.81
CA MET A 131 12.47 6.21 7.24
C MET A 131 11.46 6.21 6.08
N ILE A 132 11.47 5.17 5.25
CA ILE A 132 10.45 4.98 4.19
C ILE A 132 9.08 4.75 4.82
N MET A 133 8.98 3.92 5.86
CA MET A 133 7.72 3.65 6.56
C MET A 133 7.15 4.91 7.25
N VAL A 134 7.99 5.80 7.74
CA VAL A 134 7.56 7.12 8.26
C VAL A 134 6.89 7.94 7.17
N GLY A 135 7.48 8.02 5.96
CA GLY A 135 6.85 8.69 4.82
C GLY A 135 5.49 8.12 4.45
N LEU A 136 5.38 6.79 4.45
CA LEU A 136 4.13 6.06 4.19
C LEU A 136 3.05 6.36 5.24
N ALA A 137 3.43 6.43 6.52
CA ALA A 137 2.48 6.67 7.60
C ALA A 137 2.01 8.13 7.69
N LEU A 138 2.92 9.09 7.45
CA LEU A 138 2.62 10.52 7.52
C LEU A 138 2.01 11.10 6.24
N GLY A 139 2.27 10.47 5.08
CA GLY A 139 1.80 10.97 3.79
C GLY A 139 0.29 11.24 3.74
N PRO A 140 -0.57 10.26 4.08
CA PRO A 140 -2.02 10.46 4.09
C PRO A 140 -2.47 11.54 5.07
N ALA A 141 -1.85 11.63 6.26
CA ALA A 141 -2.18 12.65 7.25
C ALA A 141 -1.88 14.07 6.72
N LEU A 142 -0.67 14.26 6.17
CA LEU A 142 -0.27 15.54 5.57
C LEU A 142 -1.06 15.84 4.30
N GLY A 143 -1.32 14.84 3.47
CA GLY A 143 -2.15 14.97 2.27
C GLY A 143 -3.55 15.47 2.62
N MET A 144 -4.21 14.87 3.60
CA MET A 144 -5.51 15.31 4.07
C MET A 144 -5.45 16.73 4.64
N TRP A 145 -4.50 16.98 5.52
CA TRP A 145 -4.44 18.23 6.28
C TRP A 145 -3.99 19.42 5.42
N VAL A 146 -2.87 19.29 4.71
CA VAL A 146 -2.30 20.34 3.85
C VAL A 146 -3.08 20.43 2.55
N GLY A 147 -3.37 19.29 1.91
CA GLY A 147 -4.11 19.24 0.65
C GLY A 147 -5.52 19.80 0.79
N GLY A 148 -6.25 19.45 1.86
CA GLY A 148 -7.59 19.97 2.09
C GLY A 148 -7.62 21.51 2.24
N ARG A 149 -6.63 22.10 2.94
CA ARG A 149 -6.50 23.57 3.05
C ARG A 149 -6.14 24.20 1.72
N ALA A 150 -5.19 23.61 0.99
CA ALA A 150 -4.74 24.14 -0.28
C ALA A 150 -5.86 24.09 -1.34
N VAL A 151 -6.60 22.97 -1.41
CA VAL A 151 -7.78 22.84 -2.29
C VAL A 151 -8.88 23.82 -1.90
N GLY A 152 -9.11 24.05 -0.61
CA GLY A 152 -10.07 25.02 -0.13
C GLY A 152 -9.74 26.47 -0.46
N HIS A 153 -8.44 26.83 -0.51
CA HIS A 153 -7.98 28.20 -0.82
C HIS A 153 -7.80 28.46 -2.31
N PHE A 154 -7.19 27.52 -3.04
CA PHE A 154 -6.75 27.72 -4.41
C PHE A 154 -7.66 27.01 -5.43
N GLY A 155 -8.53 26.13 -4.95
CA GLY A 155 -9.25 25.19 -5.81
C GLY A 155 -8.38 23.98 -6.19
N TRP A 156 -9.00 22.91 -6.71
CA TRP A 156 -8.32 21.67 -7.00
C TRP A 156 -7.37 21.75 -8.21
N ARG A 157 -7.70 22.53 -9.23
CA ARG A 157 -6.91 22.64 -10.46
C ARG A 157 -5.53 23.26 -10.22
N PRO A 158 -5.41 24.48 -9.65
CA PRO A 158 -4.11 25.07 -9.31
C PRO A 158 -3.33 24.21 -8.33
N PHE A 159 -4.02 23.57 -7.38
CA PHE A 159 -3.39 22.69 -6.40
C PHE A 159 -2.68 21.51 -7.06
N PHE A 160 -3.34 20.75 -7.97
CA PHE A 160 -2.73 19.64 -8.67
C PHE A 160 -1.56 20.10 -9.58
N LEU A 161 -1.73 21.23 -10.25
CA LEU A 161 -0.66 21.80 -11.07
C LEU A 161 0.57 22.14 -10.23
N MET A 162 0.40 22.87 -9.13
CA MET A 162 1.51 23.24 -8.24
C MET A 162 2.17 22.00 -7.61
N LEU A 163 1.40 21.02 -7.16
CA LEU A 163 1.92 19.81 -6.55
C LEU A 163 2.76 18.98 -7.52
N GLY A 164 2.27 18.78 -8.73
CA GLY A 164 3.02 18.06 -9.76
C GLY A 164 4.29 18.80 -10.20
N LEU A 165 4.22 20.11 -10.38
CA LEU A 165 5.41 20.94 -10.70
C LEU A 165 6.43 20.93 -9.55
N ALA A 166 5.97 21.03 -8.30
CA ALA A 166 6.85 20.91 -7.13
C ALA A 166 7.51 19.53 -7.07
N GLY A 167 6.77 18.46 -7.40
CA GLY A 167 7.32 17.11 -7.53
C GLY A 167 8.47 17.06 -8.56
N LEU A 168 8.32 17.71 -9.71
CA LEU A 168 9.36 17.71 -10.74
C LEU A 168 10.70 18.35 -10.25
N LEU A 169 10.65 19.26 -9.27
CA LEU A 169 11.87 19.83 -8.65
C LEU A 169 12.70 18.81 -7.88
N TRP A 170 12.11 17.66 -7.51
CA TRP A 170 12.84 16.56 -6.89
C TRP A 170 13.83 15.89 -7.87
N LEU A 171 13.54 15.85 -9.17
CA LEU A 171 14.33 15.15 -10.17
C LEU A 171 15.78 15.64 -10.31
N PRO A 172 16.07 16.95 -10.41
CA PRO A 172 17.44 17.45 -10.41
C PRO A 172 18.22 17.04 -9.16
N LEU A 173 17.58 17.14 -7.97
CA LEU A 173 18.20 16.74 -6.71
C LEU A 173 18.49 15.24 -6.68
N TRP A 174 17.59 14.41 -7.18
CA TRP A 174 17.79 12.97 -7.32
C TRP A 174 18.94 12.65 -8.28
N SER A 175 18.93 13.23 -9.47
CA SER A 175 19.95 12.98 -10.50
C SER A 175 21.37 13.38 -10.05
N ALA A 176 21.48 14.43 -9.23
CA ALA A 176 22.74 14.88 -8.65
C ALA A 176 23.19 14.01 -7.47
N SER A 177 22.25 13.53 -6.64
CA SER A 177 22.57 12.84 -5.38
C SER A 177 22.79 11.35 -5.53
N MET A 178 22.10 10.69 -6.47
CA MET A 178 22.18 9.24 -6.65
C MET A 178 23.40 8.88 -7.51
N PRO A 179 24.38 8.12 -6.96
CA PRO A 179 25.53 7.69 -7.74
C PRO A 179 25.10 6.77 -8.90
N ARG A 180 25.84 6.82 -10.00
CA ARG A 180 25.68 5.83 -11.08
C ARG A 180 26.10 4.47 -10.57
N ARG A 181 25.48 3.42 -11.10
CA ARG A 181 25.76 2.04 -10.70
C ARG A 181 27.22 1.70 -10.98
N THR A 182 27.99 1.47 -9.94
CA THR A 182 29.27 0.74 -9.97
C THR A 182 29.03 -0.57 -9.22
N GLY A 183 28.51 -1.61 -9.86
CA GLY A 183 28.26 -2.85 -9.14
C GLY A 183 27.81 -3.99 -10.03
N ASP A 184 28.51 -5.07 -9.83
CA ASP A 184 28.48 -6.38 -10.41
C ASP A 184 27.08 -7.00 -10.54
N PRO A 185 26.70 -7.51 -11.77
CA PRO A 185 25.46 -8.26 -11.97
C PRO A 185 25.46 -9.66 -11.33
N SER A 186 26.58 -10.11 -10.81
CA SER A 186 26.79 -11.47 -10.37
C SER A 186 26.48 -11.70 -8.89
N ARG A 187 25.19 -11.82 -8.52
CA ARG A 187 24.83 -12.71 -7.43
C ARG A 187 24.26 -13.99 -8.05
N PRO A 188 24.87 -15.18 -7.76
CA PRO A 188 24.33 -16.44 -8.23
C PRO A 188 22.91 -16.59 -7.70
N HIS A 189 21.97 -16.73 -8.60
CA HIS A 189 20.61 -17.18 -8.27
C HIS A 189 20.72 -18.67 -7.96
N GLY A 190 20.99 -19.04 -6.73
CA GLY A 190 20.72 -20.39 -6.26
C GLY A 190 19.26 -20.73 -6.56
N HIS A 191 18.94 -22.01 -6.75
CA HIS A 191 17.56 -22.49 -6.94
C HIS A 191 16.69 -21.95 -5.79
N THR A 192 15.89 -20.94 -6.08
CA THR A 192 14.96 -20.35 -5.14
C THR A 192 13.57 -20.84 -5.49
N ALA A 193 12.77 -21.20 -4.47
CA ALA A 193 11.38 -21.62 -4.63
C ALA A 193 10.60 -20.61 -5.49
N GLY A 194 9.71 -21.11 -6.35
CA GLY A 194 8.88 -20.31 -7.24
C GLY A 194 7.71 -19.65 -6.52
N VAL A 195 6.99 -18.77 -7.22
CA VAL A 195 5.74 -18.18 -6.74
C VAL A 195 4.70 -19.26 -6.41
N LEU A 196 4.66 -20.34 -7.20
CA LEU A 196 3.75 -21.47 -6.98
C LEU A 196 4.02 -22.20 -5.66
N ASP A 197 5.30 -22.29 -5.24
CA ASP A 197 5.65 -22.94 -3.96
C ASP A 197 5.18 -22.08 -2.78
N ILE A 198 5.18 -20.76 -2.91
CA ILE A 198 4.58 -19.83 -1.93
C ILE A 198 3.07 -20.04 -1.88
N LEU A 199 2.38 -20.06 -3.02
CA LEU A 199 0.92 -20.23 -3.10
C LEU A 199 0.44 -21.61 -2.62
N ARG A 200 1.32 -22.61 -2.54
CA ARG A 200 1.02 -23.90 -1.90
C ARG A 200 1.01 -23.83 -0.37
N GLN A 201 1.52 -22.74 0.23
CA GLN A 201 1.52 -22.56 1.67
C GLN A 201 0.20 -21.98 2.14
N ARG A 202 -0.47 -22.63 3.10
CA ARG A 202 -1.69 -22.12 3.76
C ARG A 202 -1.47 -20.73 4.35
N SER A 203 -0.30 -20.52 5.00
CA SER A 203 0.04 -19.22 5.61
C SER A 203 0.19 -18.11 4.57
N ALA A 204 0.60 -18.41 3.31
CA ALA A 204 0.65 -17.42 2.23
C ALA A 204 -0.75 -16.90 1.87
N TRP A 205 -1.73 -17.80 1.74
CA TRP A 205 -3.13 -17.37 1.55
C TRP A 205 -3.64 -16.55 2.73
N GLY A 206 -3.28 -16.95 3.97
CA GLY A 206 -3.63 -16.19 5.17
C GLY A 206 -3.07 -14.78 5.15
N THR A 207 -1.78 -14.61 4.78
CA THR A 207 -1.17 -13.28 4.67
C THR A 207 -1.71 -12.50 3.47
N CYS A 208 -2.04 -13.13 2.34
CA CYS A 208 -2.66 -12.47 1.19
C CYS A 208 -4.06 -11.94 1.52
N ILE A 209 -4.93 -12.76 2.11
CA ILE A 209 -6.28 -12.35 2.52
C ILE A 209 -6.21 -11.23 3.57
N GLY A 210 -5.35 -11.39 4.57
CA GLY A 210 -5.15 -10.38 5.59
C GLY A 210 -4.65 -9.05 5.03
N GLN A 211 -3.67 -9.07 4.12
CA GLN A 211 -3.16 -7.87 3.45
C GLN A 211 -4.19 -7.25 2.51
N SER A 212 -4.98 -8.09 1.82
CA SER A 212 -6.07 -7.61 0.97
C SER A 212 -7.12 -6.85 1.79
N SER A 213 -7.42 -7.35 2.99
CA SER A 213 -8.30 -6.67 3.93
C SER A 213 -7.72 -5.32 4.37
N ILE A 214 -6.43 -5.29 4.77
CA ILE A 214 -5.73 -4.05 5.15
C ILE A 214 -5.84 -3.00 4.04
N ASN A 215 -5.48 -3.36 2.81
CA ASN A 215 -5.51 -2.44 1.69
C ASN A 215 -6.94 -2.02 1.33
N TYR A 216 -7.92 -2.92 1.44
CA TYR A 216 -9.32 -2.60 1.17
C TYR A 216 -9.83 -1.47 2.07
N TYR A 217 -9.73 -1.61 3.41
CA TYR A 217 -10.21 -0.57 4.32
C TYR A 217 -9.32 0.67 4.33
N LEU A 218 -8.00 0.52 4.14
CA LEU A 218 -7.10 1.67 4.03
C LEU A 218 -7.47 2.54 2.81
N TYR A 219 -7.62 1.92 1.64
CA TYR A 219 -7.96 2.66 0.42
C TYR A 219 -9.40 3.15 0.43
N PHE A 220 -10.33 2.42 1.05
CA PHE A 220 -11.67 2.95 1.31
C PHE A 220 -11.61 4.25 2.12
N LEU A 221 -10.88 4.27 3.24
CA LEU A 221 -10.72 5.46 4.07
C LEU A 221 -9.99 6.59 3.32
N VAL A 222 -8.92 6.28 2.62
CA VAL A 222 -8.16 7.29 1.85
C VAL A 222 -9.02 7.91 0.75
N THR A 223 -9.85 7.12 0.07
CA THR A 223 -10.57 7.59 -1.14
C THR A 223 -11.97 8.14 -0.85
N TRP A 224 -12.71 7.54 0.07
CA TRP A 224 -14.13 7.87 0.29
C TRP A 224 -14.45 8.56 1.62
N LEU A 225 -13.52 8.58 2.60
CA LEU A 225 -13.74 9.31 3.84
C LEU A 225 -13.99 10.81 3.61
N PRO A 226 -13.22 11.52 2.73
CA PRO A 226 -13.51 12.93 2.46
C PRO A 226 -14.91 13.16 1.88
N SER A 227 -15.32 12.35 0.91
CA SER A 227 -16.66 12.42 0.32
C SER A 227 -17.76 12.12 1.37
N TYR A 228 -17.58 11.12 2.22
CA TYR A 228 -18.50 10.84 3.33
C TYR A 228 -18.64 12.03 4.27
N LEU A 229 -17.54 12.66 4.67
CA LEU A 229 -17.56 13.80 5.58
C LEU A 229 -18.21 15.03 4.93
N GLN A 230 -17.89 15.33 3.68
CA GLN A 230 -18.46 16.48 2.97
C GLN A 230 -19.94 16.26 2.63
N ARG A 231 -20.27 15.19 1.92
CA ARG A 231 -21.59 14.93 1.35
C ARG A 231 -22.53 14.23 2.34
N GLY A 232 -22.01 13.24 3.07
CA GLY A 232 -22.82 12.45 4.03
C GLY A 232 -23.01 13.13 5.37
N ARG A 233 -22.10 14.03 5.76
CA ARG A 233 -22.10 14.72 7.06
C ARG A 233 -22.13 16.24 6.97
N HIS A 234 -22.07 16.81 5.77
CA HIS A 234 -22.11 18.25 5.49
C HIS A 234 -20.99 19.07 6.16
N PHE A 235 -19.82 18.45 6.38
CA PHE A 235 -18.66 19.16 6.88
C PHE A 235 -18.00 20.00 5.79
N SER A 236 -17.47 21.15 6.19
CA SER A 236 -16.63 21.99 5.35
C SER A 236 -15.33 21.28 4.97
N LEU A 237 -14.71 21.68 3.87
CA LEU A 237 -13.42 21.10 3.44
C LEU A 237 -12.32 21.23 4.51
N HIS A 238 -12.36 22.31 5.31
CA HIS A 238 -11.44 22.53 6.41
C HIS A 238 -11.63 21.50 7.54
N GLU A 239 -12.88 21.22 7.91
CA GLU A 239 -13.19 20.19 8.92
C GLU A 239 -12.83 18.80 8.43
N VAL A 240 -13.09 18.50 7.16
CA VAL A 240 -12.68 17.23 6.51
C VAL A 240 -11.16 17.05 6.57
N ALA A 241 -10.40 18.10 6.27
CA ALA A 241 -8.95 18.09 6.37
C ALA A 241 -8.46 17.78 7.78
N ASN A 242 -9.09 18.41 8.79
CA ASN A 242 -8.74 18.20 10.21
C ASN A 242 -9.11 16.78 10.67
N LEU A 243 -10.31 16.30 10.36
CA LEU A 243 -10.80 14.98 10.79
C LEU A 243 -10.04 13.85 10.10
N GLY A 244 -9.81 13.97 8.78
CA GLY A 244 -9.01 13.00 8.02
C GLY A 244 -7.55 13.00 8.47
N GLY A 245 -6.97 14.18 8.68
CA GLY A 245 -5.61 14.32 9.24
C GLY A 245 -5.49 13.68 10.62
N LEU A 246 -6.47 13.90 11.52
CA LEU A 246 -6.52 13.28 12.85
C LEU A 246 -6.54 11.75 12.78
N LEU A 247 -7.37 11.16 11.90
CA LEU A 247 -7.47 9.72 11.72
C LEU A 247 -6.11 9.12 11.32
N PHE A 248 -5.47 9.66 10.28
CA PHE A 248 -4.20 9.11 9.79
C PHE A 248 -3.03 9.42 10.72
N LEU A 249 -3.04 10.55 11.43
CA LEU A 249 -2.05 10.83 12.48
C LEU A 249 -2.18 9.85 13.65
N ALA A 250 -3.39 9.58 14.12
CA ALA A 250 -3.66 8.58 15.14
C ALA A 250 -3.18 7.19 14.70
N SER A 251 -3.38 6.83 13.42
CA SER A 251 -2.88 5.59 12.84
C SER A 251 -1.35 5.52 12.85
N ALA A 252 -0.66 6.58 12.45
CA ALA A 252 0.80 6.62 12.43
C ALA A 252 1.39 6.45 13.85
N ILE A 253 0.85 7.19 14.82
CA ILE A 253 1.28 7.12 16.23
C ILE A 253 1.01 5.73 16.80
N SER A 254 -0.20 5.23 16.62
CA SER A 254 -0.63 3.91 17.12
C SER A 254 0.20 2.79 16.52
N SER A 255 0.50 2.83 15.23
CA SER A 255 1.35 1.84 14.56
C SER A 255 2.77 1.81 15.16
N ALA A 256 3.37 2.98 15.38
CA ALA A 256 4.70 3.09 15.98
C ALA A 256 4.73 2.59 17.43
N VAL A 257 3.72 2.96 18.23
CA VAL A 257 3.60 2.51 19.63
C VAL A 257 3.38 1.01 19.71
N THR A 258 2.44 0.48 18.92
CA THR A 258 2.10 -0.95 18.91
C THR A 258 3.26 -1.80 18.42
N GLY A 259 4.01 -1.35 17.41
CA GLY A 259 5.21 -2.04 16.95
C GLY A 259 6.25 -2.18 18.06
N LYS A 260 6.58 -1.07 18.74
CA LYS A 260 7.51 -1.09 19.88
C LYS A 260 7.02 -1.96 21.04
N LEU A 261 5.73 -1.92 21.34
CA LEU A 261 5.12 -2.70 22.42
C LEU A 261 5.16 -4.20 22.09
N SER A 262 4.83 -4.57 20.85
CA SER A 262 4.93 -5.93 20.34
C SER A 262 6.35 -6.49 20.52
N ASP A 263 7.37 -5.73 20.10
CA ASP A 263 8.76 -6.16 20.21
C ASP A 263 9.22 -6.30 21.68
N ARG A 264 8.80 -5.39 22.57
CA ARG A 264 9.09 -5.47 24.02
C ARG A 264 8.48 -6.70 24.67
N TRP A 265 7.23 -7.03 24.35
CA TRP A 265 6.59 -8.23 24.90
C TRP A 265 7.28 -9.51 24.45
N ILE A 266 7.69 -9.57 23.18
CA ILE A 266 8.43 -10.72 22.64
C ILE A 266 9.82 -10.83 23.29
N GLN A 267 10.53 -9.71 23.47
CA GLN A 267 11.82 -9.68 24.18
C GLN A 267 11.69 -10.09 25.66
N ALA A 268 10.55 -9.82 26.29
CA ALA A 268 10.21 -10.25 27.64
C ALA A 268 9.78 -11.74 27.73
N GLY A 269 9.86 -12.50 26.61
CA GLY A 269 9.59 -13.94 26.59
C GLY A 269 8.18 -14.33 26.12
N ALA A 270 7.34 -13.37 25.71
CA ALA A 270 6.03 -13.70 25.15
C ALA A 270 6.14 -14.34 23.75
N SER A 271 5.25 -15.27 23.43
CA SER A 271 5.21 -15.93 22.12
C SER A 271 5.02 -14.92 20.98
N ALA A 272 5.95 -14.84 20.05
CA ALA A 272 5.86 -13.98 18.88
C ALA A 272 4.59 -14.26 18.05
N THR A 273 4.19 -15.55 17.95
CA THR A 273 2.96 -15.97 17.28
C THR A 273 1.74 -15.35 17.93
N LEU A 274 1.60 -15.46 19.27
CA LEU A 274 0.43 -14.95 19.97
C LEU A 274 0.37 -13.43 19.98
N VAL A 275 1.50 -12.76 20.26
CA VAL A 275 1.58 -11.30 20.30
C VAL A 275 1.24 -10.69 18.94
N ARG A 276 1.92 -11.11 17.88
CA ARG A 276 1.74 -10.51 16.55
C ARG A 276 0.38 -10.80 15.96
N LYS A 277 -0.05 -12.07 15.99
CA LYS A 277 -1.38 -12.46 15.49
C LYS A 277 -2.51 -11.87 16.33
N GLY A 278 -2.35 -11.82 17.66
CA GLY A 278 -3.32 -11.21 18.58
C GLY A 278 -3.53 -9.74 18.29
N LEU A 279 -2.46 -8.97 18.10
CA LEU A 279 -2.54 -7.55 17.72
C LEU A 279 -3.20 -7.34 16.35
N MET A 280 -2.86 -8.19 15.37
CA MET A 280 -3.51 -8.15 14.05
C MET A 280 -5.02 -8.43 14.15
N PHE A 281 -5.41 -9.49 14.86
CA PHE A 281 -6.82 -9.83 15.07
C PHE A 281 -7.59 -8.75 15.83
N PHE A 282 -7.01 -8.24 16.92
CA PHE A 282 -7.59 -7.15 17.73
C PHE A 282 -7.76 -5.88 16.91
N GLY A 283 -6.72 -5.48 16.17
CA GLY A 283 -6.76 -4.30 15.29
C GLY A 283 -7.84 -4.39 14.23
N HIS A 284 -7.92 -5.52 13.51
CA HIS A 284 -8.94 -5.75 12.49
C HIS A 284 -10.36 -5.81 13.06
N THR A 285 -10.55 -6.46 14.21
CA THR A 285 -11.85 -6.52 14.89
C THR A 285 -12.30 -5.14 15.31
N GLY A 286 -11.41 -4.35 15.92
CA GLY A 286 -11.70 -2.99 16.34
C GLY A 286 -12.04 -2.08 15.16
N ILE A 287 -11.28 -2.14 14.05
CA ILE A 287 -11.58 -1.32 12.87
C ILE A 287 -12.92 -1.72 12.23
N GLY A 288 -13.23 -3.03 12.18
CA GLY A 288 -14.51 -3.51 11.67
C GLY A 288 -15.71 -2.98 12.45
N ILE A 289 -15.62 -2.96 13.78
CA ILE A 289 -16.66 -2.39 14.65
C ILE A 289 -16.72 -0.86 14.47
N LEU A 290 -15.58 -0.19 14.53
CA LEU A 290 -15.52 1.28 14.51
C LEU A 290 -15.94 1.88 13.18
N LEU A 291 -15.73 1.21 12.04
CA LEU A 291 -16.26 1.66 10.76
C LEU A 291 -17.79 1.73 10.77
N VAL A 292 -18.45 0.69 11.29
CA VAL A 292 -19.91 0.68 11.43
C VAL A 292 -20.38 1.75 12.42
N LEU A 293 -19.70 1.88 13.57
CA LEU A 293 -20.01 2.92 14.54
C LEU A 293 -19.80 4.34 13.98
N THR A 294 -18.75 4.54 13.16
CA THR A 294 -18.47 5.84 12.54
C THR A 294 -19.60 6.33 11.63
N VAL A 295 -20.19 5.43 10.82
CA VAL A 295 -21.30 5.82 9.95
C VAL A 295 -22.59 6.09 10.74
N MET A 296 -22.76 5.47 11.91
CA MET A 296 -23.93 5.63 12.79
C MET A 296 -23.73 6.74 13.84
N ALA A 297 -22.51 7.19 14.11
CA ALA A 297 -22.19 8.11 15.18
C ALA A 297 -22.89 9.48 14.98
N PRO A 298 -23.53 10.07 16.03
CA PRO A 298 -23.97 11.44 16.00
C PRO A 298 -22.77 12.41 15.93
N GLY A 299 -22.99 13.63 15.42
CA GLY A 299 -21.92 14.59 15.11
C GLY A 299 -20.89 14.81 16.23
N ARG A 300 -21.31 14.84 17.49
CA ARG A 300 -20.43 15.03 18.65
C ARG A 300 -19.49 13.84 18.92
N LEU A 301 -19.89 12.62 18.54
CA LEU A 301 -19.11 11.40 18.74
C LEU A 301 -18.26 11.03 17.51
N LEU A 302 -18.53 11.66 16.37
CA LEU A 302 -17.85 11.31 15.12
C LEU A 302 -16.32 11.54 15.19
N THR A 303 -15.88 12.63 15.80
CA THR A 303 -14.44 12.94 15.98
C THR A 303 -13.76 11.84 16.80
N ALA A 304 -14.37 11.42 17.91
CA ALA A 304 -13.83 10.33 18.72
C ALA A 304 -13.84 8.99 17.97
N ALA A 305 -14.92 8.69 17.22
CA ALA A 305 -15.01 7.49 16.42
C ALA A 305 -13.92 7.44 15.33
N LEU A 306 -13.64 8.57 14.66
CA LEU A 306 -12.58 8.67 13.65
C LEU A 306 -11.19 8.54 14.27
N ALA A 307 -10.92 9.17 15.41
CA ALA A 307 -9.65 9.03 16.12
C ALA A 307 -9.40 7.57 16.55
N LEU A 308 -10.42 6.90 17.08
CA LEU A 308 -10.36 5.48 17.43
C LEU A 308 -10.19 4.60 16.18
N THR A 309 -10.92 4.89 15.11
CA THR A 309 -10.74 4.17 13.82
C THR A 309 -9.29 4.27 13.35
N GLY A 310 -8.69 5.46 13.39
CA GLY A 310 -7.27 5.65 13.08
C GLY A 310 -6.36 4.86 14.03
N THR A 311 -6.64 4.85 15.32
CA THR A 311 -5.87 4.07 16.30
C THR A 311 -5.89 2.58 15.97
N PHE A 312 -7.05 2.01 15.72
CA PHE A 312 -7.17 0.59 15.35
C PHE A 312 -6.61 0.28 13.97
N LEU A 313 -6.66 1.23 13.04
CA LEU A 313 -5.96 1.14 11.75
C LEU A 313 -4.44 0.96 11.97
N GLY A 314 -3.82 1.75 12.83
CA GLY A 314 -2.40 1.60 13.16
C GLY A 314 -2.06 0.27 13.81
N ILE A 315 -2.89 -0.22 14.76
CA ILE A 315 -2.72 -1.53 15.39
C ILE A 315 -2.80 -2.65 14.33
N SER A 316 -3.73 -2.56 13.39
CA SER A 316 -4.01 -3.61 12.41
C SER A 316 -2.92 -3.76 11.32
N VAL A 317 -2.09 -2.75 11.09
CA VAL A 317 -1.08 -2.80 10.00
C VAL A 317 0.35 -3.07 10.51
N CYS A 318 0.65 -2.78 11.78
CA CYS A 318 2.02 -2.68 12.29
C CYS A 318 2.83 -4.00 12.21
N ASN A 319 2.18 -5.15 12.31
CA ASN A 319 2.85 -6.46 12.35
C ASN A 319 2.76 -7.26 11.03
N SER A 320 2.04 -6.76 10.01
CA SER A 320 1.82 -7.49 8.75
C SER A 320 3.15 -7.94 8.10
N TRP A 321 4.06 -7.01 7.90
CA TRP A 321 5.36 -7.30 7.28
C TRP A 321 6.26 -8.18 8.14
N ALA A 322 6.24 -7.97 9.46
CA ALA A 322 7.02 -8.78 10.39
C ALA A 322 6.57 -10.25 10.39
N ILE A 323 5.28 -10.52 10.32
CA ILE A 323 4.72 -11.87 10.18
C ILE A 323 5.22 -12.52 8.88
N SER A 324 5.14 -11.79 7.76
CA SER A 324 5.58 -12.30 6.46
C SER A 324 7.08 -12.57 6.42
N GLN A 325 7.89 -11.72 7.05
CA GLN A 325 9.33 -11.94 7.17
C GLN A 325 9.67 -13.20 7.98
N MET A 326 8.95 -13.46 9.07
CA MET A 326 9.14 -14.66 9.89
C MET A 326 8.79 -15.93 9.13
N LEU A 327 7.66 -15.92 8.39
CA LEU A 327 7.20 -17.08 7.63
C LEU A 327 8.10 -17.40 6.43
N ALA A 328 8.50 -16.36 5.69
CA ALA A 328 9.24 -16.52 4.44
C ALA A 328 10.73 -16.80 4.65
N GLY A 329 11.30 -16.36 5.78
CA GLY A 329 12.73 -16.38 6.02
C GLY A 329 13.54 -15.45 5.10
N PRO A 330 14.84 -15.27 5.35
CA PRO A 330 15.67 -14.30 4.63
C PRO A 330 15.78 -14.55 3.12
N ARG A 331 15.64 -15.81 2.68
CA ARG A 331 15.81 -16.22 1.27
C ARG A 331 14.56 -15.92 0.43
N MET A 332 13.36 -15.98 1.01
CA MET A 332 12.10 -15.92 0.28
C MET A 332 11.23 -14.70 0.58
N VAL A 333 11.67 -13.84 1.51
CA VAL A 333 10.89 -12.69 2.01
C VAL A 333 10.47 -11.73 0.90
N GLY A 334 11.33 -11.43 -0.06
CA GLY A 334 11.01 -10.52 -1.17
C GLY A 334 9.88 -11.04 -2.06
N ARG A 335 9.94 -12.34 -2.40
CA ARG A 335 8.89 -12.99 -3.22
C ARG A 335 7.57 -13.13 -2.47
N TRP A 336 7.63 -13.53 -1.20
CA TRP A 336 6.43 -13.63 -0.36
C TRP A 336 5.73 -12.29 -0.23
N ILE A 337 6.47 -11.24 0.10
CA ILE A 337 5.96 -9.88 0.21
C ILE A 337 5.42 -9.40 -1.15
N GLY A 338 6.08 -9.73 -2.26
CA GLY A 338 5.61 -9.41 -3.60
C GLY A 338 4.23 -9.99 -3.91
N VAL A 339 4.02 -11.29 -3.63
CA VAL A 339 2.73 -11.98 -3.81
C VAL A 339 1.65 -11.36 -2.90
N GLN A 340 1.99 -11.16 -1.64
CA GLN A 340 1.09 -10.56 -0.66
C GLN A 340 0.69 -9.12 -1.05
N ASN A 341 1.64 -8.32 -1.51
CA ASN A 341 1.39 -6.93 -1.92
C ASN A 341 0.58 -6.84 -3.21
N PHE A 342 0.81 -7.75 -4.17
CA PHE A 342 -0.02 -7.87 -5.36
C PHE A 342 -1.49 -8.13 -4.99
N ALA A 343 -1.74 -9.15 -4.14
CA ALA A 343 -3.09 -9.46 -3.67
C ALA A 343 -3.73 -8.27 -2.93
N GLY A 344 -2.96 -7.59 -2.07
CA GLY A 344 -3.40 -6.41 -1.34
C GLY A 344 -3.78 -5.25 -2.26
N ASN A 345 -2.97 -4.95 -3.26
CA ASN A 345 -3.28 -3.84 -4.19
C ASN A 345 -4.48 -4.14 -5.08
N LEU A 346 -4.70 -5.40 -5.45
CA LEU A 346 -5.90 -5.80 -6.20
C LEU A 346 -7.17 -5.54 -5.39
N ALA A 347 -7.18 -5.90 -4.10
CA ALA A 347 -8.30 -5.58 -3.21
C ALA A 347 -8.49 -4.06 -3.02
N GLY A 348 -7.39 -3.31 -2.96
CA GLY A 348 -7.40 -1.85 -2.92
C GLY A 348 -7.96 -1.20 -4.18
N ALA A 349 -7.82 -1.84 -5.35
CA ALA A 349 -8.46 -1.38 -6.58
C ALA A 349 -9.97 -1.60 -6.56
N VAL A 350 -10.44 -2.69 -5.95
CA VAL A 350 -11.87 -3.02 -5.85
C VAL A 350 -12.61 -2.09 -4.90
N ALA A 351 -12.00 -1.69 -3.79
CA ALA A 351 -12.67 -0.92 -2.74
C ALA A 351 -13.30 0.40 -3.23
N PRO A 352 -12.60 1.30 -3.96
CA PRO A 352 -13.21 2.53 -4.45
C PRO A 352 -14.31 2.30 -5.49
N ALA A 353 -14.12 1.35 -6.40
CA ALA A 353 -15.10 1.03 -7.44
C ALA A 353 -16.39 0.47 -6.85
N LEU A 354 -16.28 -0.49 -5.93
CA LEU A 354 -17.43 -1.09 -5.26
C LEU A 354 -18.18 -0.06 -4.41
N THR A 355 -17.45 0.82 -3.72
CA THR A 355 -18.06 1.91 -2.93
C THR A 355 -18.86 2.85 -3.83
N GLY A 356 -18.31 3.28 -4.96
CA GLY A 356 -19.01 4.13 -5.93
C GLY A 356 -20.26 3.46 -6.51
N PHE A 357 -20.18 2.16 -6.82
CA PHE A 357 -21.32 1.38 -7.28
C PHE A 357 -22.43 1.30 -6.21
N LEU A 358 -22.08 0.95 -4.97
CA LEU A 358 -23.03 0.85 -3.87
C LEU A 358 -23.70 2.19 -3.58
N LEU A 359 -22.91 3.26 -3.54
CA LEU A 359 -23.43 4.60 -3.28
C LEU A 359 -24.37 5.07 -4.40
N GLY A 360 -24.01 4.81 -5.66
CA GLY A 360 -24.87 5.12 -6.82
C GLY A 360 -26.19 4.33 -6.82
N ARG A 361 -26.20 3.11 -6.26
CA ARG A 361 -27.42 2.28 -6.17
C ARG A 361 -28.28 2.58 -4.95
N THR A 362 -27.66 2.86 -3.81
CA THR A 362 -28.39 2.94 -2.51
C THR A 362 -28.55 4.38 -2.02
N GLY A 363 -27.76 5.32 -2.52
CA GLY A 363 -27.70 6.69 -2.01
C GLY A 363 -27.13 6.80 -0.59
N SER A 364 -26.64 5.70 0.01
CA SER A 364 -26.26 5.62 1.42
C SER A 364 -24.82 5.15 1.61
N TYR A 365 -24.07 5.85 2.48
CA TYR A 365 -22.74 5.45 2.92
C TYR A 365 -22.76 4.26 3.88
N TYR A 366 -23.90 3.91 4.47
CA TYR A 366 -24.01 2.78 5.42
C TYR A 366 -23.46 1.48 4.84
N TRP A 367 -23.87 1.12 3.62
CA TRP A 367 -23.48 -0.13 2.98
C TRP A 367 -21.97 -0.22 2.69
N PRO A 368 -21.31 0.79 2.11
CA PRO A 368 -19.85 0.81 1.96
C PRO A 368 -19.10 0.63 3.29
N PHE A 369 -19.52 1.32 4.36
CA PHE A 369 -18.90 1.19 5.68
C PHE A 369 -19.11 -0.21 6.27
N LEU A 370 -20.33 -0.77 6.17
CA LEU A 370 -20.64 -2.12 6.64
C LEU A 370 -19.80 -3.18 5.92
N ILE A 371 -19.75 -3.15 4.58
CA ILE A 371 -18.97 -4.10 3.79
C ILE A 371 -17.48 -3.98 4.13
N THR A 372 -16.96 -2.76 4.27
CA THR A 372 -15.58 -2.54 4.67
C THR A 372 -15.30 -3.09 6.07
N GLY A 373 -16.24 -2.95 7.00
CA GLY A 373 -16.16 -3.56 8.32
C GLY A 373 -16.14 -5.09 8.29
N VAL A 374 -16.97 -5.70 7.46
CA VAL A 374 -16.98 -7.17 7.25
C VAL A 374 -15.68 -7.65 6.64
N VAL A 375 -15.14 -6.94 5.64
CA VAL A 375 -13.83 -7.25 5.04
C VAL A 375 -12.72 -7.15 6.08
N ALA A 376 -12.78 -6.16 6.99
CA ALA A 376 -11.82 -6.06 8.09
C ALA A 376 -11.89 -7.29 9.00
N TRP A 377 -13.08 -7.77 9.35
CA TRP A 377 -13.24 -9.00 10.15
C TRP A 377 -12.70 -10.24 9.45
N ILE A 378 -12.99 -10.41 8.15
CA ILE A 378 -12.43 -11.51 7.36
C ILE A 378 -10.89 -11.49 7.41
N GLY A 379 -10.29 -10.32 7.29
CA GLY A 379 -8.83 -10.14 7.45
C GLY A 379 -8.34 -10.56 8.83
N GLY A 380 -9.00 -10.12 9.89
CA GLY A 380 -8.69 -10.50 11.27
C GLY A 380 -8.75 -12.01 11.50
N LEU A 381 -9.83 -12.63 11.04
CA LEU A 381 -10.01 -14.10 11.08
C LEU A 381 -8.92 -14.81 10.27
N SER A 382 -8.53 -14.27 9.12
CA SER A 382 -7.46 -14.85 8.31
C SER A 382 -6.12 -14.81 9.03
N TRP A 383 -5.74 -13.66 9.63
CA TRP A 383 -4.52 -13.57 10.45
C TRP A 383 -4.53 -14.54 11.63
N TRP A 384 -5.66 -14.76 12.26
CA TRP A 384 -5.75 -15.62 13.43
C TRP A 384 -5.81 -17.11 13.10
N PHE A 385 -6.67 -17.52 12.15
CA PHE A 385 -6.97 -18.92 11.88
C PHE A 385 -6.25 -19.49 10.64
N VAL A 386 -6.05 -18.69 9.56
CA VAL A 386 -5.45 -19.19 8.32
C VAL A 386 -3.92 -19.12 8.38
N VAL A 387 -3.37 -18.03 8.89
CA VAL A 387 -1.95 -17.94 9.18
C VAL A 387 -1.61 -18.91 10.32
N GLY A 388 -0.71 -19.85 10.07
CA GLY A 388 -0.27 -20.85 11.05
C GLY A 388 0.59 -20.27 12.17
N ARG A 389 1.43 -21.11 12.79
CA ARG A 389 2.51 -20.66 13.66
C ARG A 389 3.51 -19.84 12.84
N LEU A 390 4.15 -18.87 13.48
CA LEU A 390 5.11 -17.99 12.79
C LEU A 390 6.53 -18.62 12.78
N ASP A 391 6.57 -19.87 12.34
CA ASP A 391 7.82 -20.59 12.11
C ASP A 391 8.21 -20.44 10.63
N GLU A 392 9.51 -20.32 10.35
CA GLU A 392 10.01 -20.24 8.98
C GLU A 392 9.61 -21.48 8.18
N VAL A 393 9.14 -21.28 6.96
CA VAL A 393 8.77 -22.38 6.04
C VAL A 393 10.03 -23.12 5.61
N ASP A 394 10.03 -24.43 5.78
CA ASP A 394 11.11 -25.30 5.28
C ASP A 394 11.01 -25.45 3.76
N TRP A 395 11.78 -24.62 3.06
CA TRP A 395 11.79 -24.59 1.59
C TRP A 395 12.52 -25.79 0.96
N GLU A 396 13.46 -26.44 1.70
CA GLU A 396 14.28 -27.54 1.16
C GLU A 396 13.51 -28.86 1.10
N LYS A 397 12.71 -29.18 2.10
CA LYS A 397 11.85 -30.38 2.10
C LYS A 397 10.84 -30.42 0.96
N LYS A 398 10.46 -29.26 0.41
CA LYS A 398 9.40 -29.16 -0.61
C LYS A 398 9.92 -29.05 -2.05
N ILE A 399 11.14 -28.59 -2.25
CA ILE A 399 11.81 -28.64 -3.56
C ILE A 399 12.14 -30.12 -3.92
N GLY A 400 12.56 -30.92 -2.95
CA GLY A 400 12.80 -32.36 -3.13
C GLY A 400 11.58 -33.20 -3.47
N SER A 401 10.36 -32.75 -3.09
CA SER A 401 9.11 -33.46 -3.41
C SER A 401 8.54 -33.15 -4.79
N SER A 402 9.01 -32.08 -5.46
CA SER A 402 8.57 -31.72 -6.83
C SER A 402 9.50 -32.25 -7.93
N SER A 403 10.70 -32.74 -7.57
CA SER A 403 11.65 -33.35 -8.50
C SER A 403 11.47 -34.87 -8.70
N PHE A 404 10.35 -35.42 -8.25
CA PHE A 404 10.07 -36.84 -8.41
C PHE A 404 9.33 -37.12 -9.73
N ARG A 405 10.04 -37.87 -10.60
CA ARG A 405 9.68 -38.54 -11.85
C ARG A 405 9.96 -37.79 -13.16
N ILE A 406 11.26 -37.75 -13.52
CA ILE A 406 11.59 -38.11 -14.88
C ILE A 406 12.11 -39.56 -14.79
N ASP A 407 11.30 -40.48 -15.29
CA ASP A 407 11.55 -41.89 -15.42
C ASP A 407 12.88 -42.07 -16.16
N ARG A 408 13.92 -42.56 -15.47
CA ARG A 408 15.05 -43.17 -16.16
C ARG A 408 14.61 -44.55 -16.63
N THR A 409 14.12 -44.64 -17.83
CA THR A 409 14.09 -45.91 -18.55
C THR A 409 15.51 -46.52 -18.50
N PRO A 410 15.66 -47.77 -18.04
CA PRO A 410 16.95 -48.42 -18.08
C PRO A 410 17.32 -48.70 -19.54
N ALA A 411 18.47 -48.21 -19.94
CA ALA A 411 19.07 -48.59 -21.22
C ALA A 411 19.26 -50.11 -21.23
N VAL A 412 18.47 -50.77 -22.10
CA VAL A 412 18.59 -52.18 -22.46
C VAL A 412 19.97 -52.40 -23.09
N GLY A 413 20.65 -53.41 -22.59
CA GLY A 413 22.00 -53.75 -22.90
C GLY A 413 22.27 -53.95 -24.42
N ALA A 414 23.46 -53.53 -24.83
CA ALA A 414 24.13 -54.00 -26.02
C ALA A 414 25.07 -55.14 -25.60
N ALA A 415 24.72 -56.36 -26.02
CA ALA A 415 25.60 -57.53 -25.97
C ALA A 415 26.76 -57.32 -26.95
N GLN A 416 27.93 -57.68 -26.50
CA GLN A 416 29.08 -57.96 -27.37
C GLN A 416 29.01 -59.38 -27.99
N PRO A 417 29.64 -59.61 -29.14
CA PRO A 417 30.40 -60.79 -29.30
C PRO A 417 31.90 -60.60 -28.96
#